data_a941c744fc28f75afc760879631e7344
#
_entry.id   a941c744fc28f75afc760879631e7344
#
_cell.length_a   1.000
_cell.length_b   1.000
_cell.length_c   1.000
_cell.angle_alpha   90.00
_cell.angle_beta   90.00
_cell.angle_gamma   90.00
#
_symmetry.space_group_name_H-M   'P 1'
#
loop_
_entity.id
_entity.type
_entity.pdbx_description
1 polymer ?
#
loop_
_entity_poly.entity_id
_entity_poly.type
_entity_poly.pdbx_seq_one_letter_code
_entity_poly.pdbx_strand_id
1 'polypeptide(L)'
;MRAVGGQVVILGKRGHAEVVGLTGQVADPTIVIETAADLDRIDFTRPIHFLSQTTQSIALFEQLGKEMKRRATDPAQVRLDDTICRQVSGREEHLDRFARRFDVVIFVCGRKSSNGKVLFEVCRRANSRTYNIEEAAEIDPAWLEGIASVGICGATSTPKWLMQQVAEAVGELAKAGVRP
;
A
#
# COMPACT_ATOMS: atom_id res chain seq x y z
N MET A 1 -14.48 18.23 12.73
CA MET A 1 -15.87 17.95 12.33
C MET A 1 -16.63 17.35 13.51
N ARG A 2 -17.64 18.02 14.02
CA ARG A 2 -18.50 17.45 15.07
C ARG A 2 -19.65 16.73 14.39
N ALA A 3 -19.67 15.41 14.45
CA ALA A 3 -20.90 14.65 14.20
C ALA A 3 -21.77 14.81 15.47
N VAL A 4 -22.77 15.66 15.45
CA VAL A 4 -23.70 15.82 16.58
C VAL A 4 -24.38 14.48 16.84
N GLY A 5 -23.96 13.78 17.90
CA GLY A 5 -24.52 12.49 18.33
C GLY A 5 -24.12 11.25 17.52
N GLY A 6 -23.22 11.39 16.54
CA GLY A 6 -22.75 10.27 15.69
C GLY A 6 -21.50 9.55 16.24
N GLN A 7 -21.09 8.49 15.56
CA GLN A 7 -19.86 7.75 15.79
C GLN A 7 -18.90 7.95 14.63
N VAL A 8 -17.60 8.14 14.92
CA VAL A 8 -16.54 8.12 13.92
C VAL A 8 -15.91 6.72 13.92
N VAL A 9 -15.94 6.07 12.76
CA VAL A 9 -15.33 4.75 12.54
C VAL A 9 -14.20 4.90 11.56
N ILE A 10 -13.01 4.39 11.90
CA ILE A 10 -11.80 4.48 11.05
C ILE A 10 -11.33 3.07 10.72
N LEU A 11 -11.32 2.73 9.43
CA LEU A 11 -10.62 1.55 8.92
C LEU A 11 -9.12 1.82 8.91
N GLY A 12 -8.35 1.14 9.73
CA GLY A 12 -6.91 1.35 9.81
C GLY A 12 -6.24 0.51 10.88
N LYS A 13 -4.93 0.38 10.79
CA LYS A 13 -4.13 -0.39 11.73
C LYS A 13 -4.02 0.34 13.08
N ARG A 14 -4.43 -0.30 14.17
CA ARG A 14 -4.30 0.23 15.54
C ARG A 14 -2.83 0.55 15.83
N GLY A 15 -2.58 1.73 16.42
CA GLY A 15 -1.22 2.18 16.73
C GLY A 15 -0.43 2.75 15.54
N HIS A 16 -0.95 2.73 14.32
CA HIS A 16 -0.33 3.43 13.20
C HIS A 16 -0.39 4.94 13.40
N ALA A 17 0.71 5.67 13.13
CA ALA A 17 0.83 7.12 13.40
C ALA A 17 -0.29 7.93 12.77
N GLU A 18 -0.70 7.62 11.54
CA GLU A 18 -1.83 8.28 10.86
C GLU A 18 -3.16 8.06 11.60
N VAL A 19 -3.44 6.82 12.03
CA VAL A 19 -4.67 6.48 12.77
C VAL A 19 -4.69 7.17 14.13
N VAL A 20 -3.56 7.18 14.83
CA VAL A 20 -3.39 7.93 16.11
C VAL A 20 -3.64 9.43 15.88
N GLY A 21 -3.09 10.00 14.81
CA GLY A 21 -3.33 11.42 14.46
C GLY A 21 -4.80 11.70 14.15
N LEU A 22 -5.48 10.82 13.40
CA LEU A 22 -6.90 10.98 13.08
C LEU A 22 -7.79 10.86 14.33
N THR A 23 -7.55 9.87 15.19
CA THR A 23 -8.31 9.70 16.42
C THR A 23 -8.13 10.88 17.38
N GLY A 24 -6.94 11.48 17.42
CA GLY A 24 -6.66 12.66 18.26
C GLY A 24 -7.35 13.95 17.80
N GLN A 25 -7.84 14.02 16.57
CA GLN A 25 -8.56 15.19 16.03
C GLN A 25 -10.09 15.13 16.27
N VAL A 26 -10.59 14.01 16.72
CA VAL A 26 -12.03 13.78 16.97
C VAL A 26 -12.30 13.88 18.46
N ALA A 27 -13.24 14.73 18.85
CA ALA A 27 -13.61 14.92 20.26
C ALA A 27 -14.42 13.74 20.84
N ASP A 28 -15.09 12.97 19.98
CA ASP A 28 -15.92 11.82 20.37
C ASP A 28 -15.11 10.52 20.31
N PRO A 29 -15.51 9.47 21.05
CA PRO A 29 -14.85 8.17 20.98
C PRO A 29 -14.81 7.62 19.55
N THR A 30 -13.62 7.42 19.02
CA THR A 30 -13.40 6.89 17.68
C THR A 30 -13.25 5.38 17.73
N ILE A 31 -13.98 4.66 16.87
CA ILE A 31 -13.89 3.20 16.75
C ILE A 31 -12.91 2.88 15.61
N VAL A 32 -11.76 2.31 15.94
CA VAL A 32 -10.81 1.81 14.95
C VAL A 32 -11.13 0.35 14.66
N ILE A 33 -11.32 0.05 13.36
CA ILE A 33 -11.58 -1.30 12.86
C ILE A 33 -10.48 -1.72 11.88
N GLU A 34 -10.13 -3.00 11.89
CA GLU A 34 -9.14 -3.60 11.00
C GLU A 34 -9.76 -4.67 10.11
N THR A 35 -10.83 -5.32 10.59
CA THR A 35 -11.49 -6.43 9.93
C THR A 35 -13.01 -6.34 10.07
N ALA A 36 -13.73 -7.21 9.35
CA ALA A 36 -15.20 -7.32 9.46
C ALA A 36 -15.67 -7.73 10.87
N ALA A 37 -14.87 -8.47 11.63
CA ALA A 37 -15.20 -8.85 13.01
C ALA A 37 -15.27 -7.65 13.96
N ASP A 38 -14.55 -6.57 13.66
CA ASP A 38 -14.60 -5.35 14.48
C ASP A 38 -15.92 -4.57 14.33
N LEU A 39 -16.75 -4.89 13.35
CA LEU A 39 -18.06 -4.24 13.14
C LEU A 39 -19.02 -4.42 14.33
N ASP A 40 -18.87 -5.48 15.11
CA ASP A 40 -19.71 -5.75 16.28
C ASP A 40 -19.49 -4.74 17.43
N ARG A 41 -18.49 -3.87 17.32
CA ARG A 41 -18.21 -2.78 18.26
C ARG A 41 -18.96 -1.48 17.91
N ILE A 42 -19.66 -1.46 16.77
CA ILE A 42 -20.38 -0.27 16.26
C ILE A 42 -21.84 -0.33 16.71
N ASP A 43 -22.33 0.78 17.21
CA ASP A 43 -23.76 0.95 17.50
C ASP A 43 -24.49 1.38 16.22
N PHE A 44 -25.17 0.46 15.58
CA PHE A 44 -25.89 0.68 14.32
C PHE A 44 -27.22 1.45 14.46
N THR A 45 -27.58 1.86 15.67
CA THR A 45 -28.74 2.73 15.91
C THR A 45 -28.40 4.21 15.84
N ARG A 46 -27.09 4.55 15.76
CA ARG A 46 -26.56 5.92 15.73
C ARG A 46 -25.97 6.27 14.38
N PRO A 47 -25.92 7.56 14.00
CA PRO A 47 -25.23 7.99 12.79
C PRO A 47 -23.76 7.54 12.78
N ILE A 48 -23.30 7.05 11.63
CA ILE A 48 -21.94 6.56 11.44
C ILE A 48 -21.23 7.42 10.39
N HIS A 49 -20.03 7.90 10.72
CA HIS A 49 -19.12 8.52 9.79
C HIS A 49 -17.90 7.60 9.62
N PHE A 50 -17.82 6.93 8.47
CA PHE A 50 -16.79 5.95 8.17
C PHE A 50 -15.70 6.54 7.28
N LEU A 51 -14.48 6.50 7.77
CA LEU A 51 -13.24 6.97 7.14
C LEU A 51 -12.26 5.82 7.03
N SER A 52 -11.16 6.02 6.29
CA SER A 52 -10.06 5.05 6.29
C SER A 52 -8.69 5.72 6.40
N GLN A 53 -7.74 4.95 6.89
CA GLN A 53 -6.32 5.23 6.73
C GLN A 53 -5.99 5.23 5.23
N THR A 54 -5.13 6.17 4.79
CA THR A 54 -4.85 6.41 3.36
C THR A 54 -4.28 5.21 2.60
N THR A 55 -3.70 4.23 3.31
CA THR A 55 -3.05 3.05 2.74
C THR A 55 -3.93 1.78 2.76
N GLN A 56 -5.20 1.90 3.12
CA GLN A 56 -6.11 0.74 3.20
C GLN A 56 -6.58 0.25 1.82
N SER A 57 -7.11 -0.96 1.79
CA SER A 57 -7.71 -1.56 0.60
C SER A 57 -9.06 -0.91 0.26
N ILE A 58 -9.22 -0.44 -0.98
CA ILE A 58 -10.50 0.08 -1.48
C ILE A 58 -11.59 -0.98 -1.39
N ALA A 59 -11.28 -2.21 -1.81
CA ALA A 59 -12.24 -3.31 -1.79
C ALA A 59 -12.74 -3.61 -0.37
N LEU A 60 -11.85 -3.60 0.62
CA LEU A 60 -12.22 -3.80 2.02
C LEU A 60 -13.07 -2.63 2.54
N PHE A 61 -12.72 -1.38 2.21
CA PHE A 61 -13.50 -0.20 2.59
C PHE A 61 -14.91 -0.27 2.03
N GLU A 62 -15.06 -0.58 0.74
CA GLU A 62 -16.37 -0.73 0.10
C GLU A 62 -17.19 -1.87 0.69
N GLN A 63 -16.56 -3.03 0.94
CA GLN A 63 -17.21 -4.19 1.56
C GLN A 63 -17.76 -3.84 2.95
N LEU A 64 -16.92 -3.23 3.79
CA LEU A 64 -17.33 -2.84 5.15
C LEU A 64 -18.38 -1.73 5.13
N GLY A 65 -18.26 -0.76 4.21
CA GLY A 65 -19.27 0.29 4.04
C GLY A 65 -20.64 -0.24 3.63
N LYS A 66 -20.69 -1.23 2.72
CA LYS A 66 -21.94 -1.92 2.36
C LYS A 66 -22.52 -2.66 3.55
N GLU A 67 -21.70 -3.36 4.32
CA GLU A 67 -22.15 -4.10 5.49
C GLU A 67 -22.65 -3.16 6.61
N MET A 68 -22.01 -2.02 6.84
CA MET A 68 -22.48 -1.01 7.77
C MET A 68 -23.86 -0.47 7.37
N LYS A 69 -24.06 -0.14 6.09
CA LYS A 69 -25.36 0.30 5.59
C LYS A 69 -26.43 -0.77 5.74
N ARG A 70 -26.09 -2.04 5.56
CA ARG A 70 -27.02 -3.18 5.75
C ARG A 70 -27.45 -3.36 7.21
N ARG A 71 -26.51 -3.13 8.16
CA ARG A 71 -26.78 -3.29 9.61
C ARG A 71 -27.42 -2.07 10.25
N ALA A 72 -27.22 -0.88 9.69
CA ALA A 72 -27.73 0.36 10.25
C ALA A 72 -29.26 0.38 10.26
N THR A 73 -29.82 0.91 11.34
CA THR A 73 -31.28 1.13 11.46
C THR A 73 -31.76 2.09 10.37
N ASP A 74 -30.97 3.10 10.03
CA ASP A 74 -31.19 4.00 8.90
C ASP A 74 -29.92 4.07 8.04
N PRO A 75 -29.90 3.42 6.86
CA PRO A 75 -28.75 3.45 5.95
C PRO A 75 -28.34 4.86 5.50
N ALA A 76 -29.27 5.83 5.50
CA ALA A 76 -28.97 7.21 5.12
C ALA A 76 -28.07 7.93 6.13
N GLN A 77 -28.01 7.45 7.37
CA GLN A 77 -27.13 7.97 8.41
C GLN A 77 -25.73 7.37 8.37
N VAL A 78 -25.42 6.47 7.43
CA VAL A 78 -24.08 5.96 7.21
C VAL A 78 -23.37 6.75 6.12
N ARG A 79 -22.56 7.70 6.54
CA ARG A 79 -21.71 8.49 5.66
C ARG A 79 -20.38 7.76 5.45
N LEU A 80 -20.01 7.55 4.18
CA LEU A 80 -18.75 6.97 3.76
C LEU A 80 -17.89 8.05 3.12
N ASP A 81 -16.76 8.40 3.74
CA ASP A 81 -15.76 9.29 3.17
C ASP A 81 -14.52 8.46 2.79
N ASP A 82 -14.37 8.19 1.49
CA ASP A 82 -13.21 7.49 0.96
C ASP A 82 -11.97 8.40 1.03
N THR A 83 -11.19 8.20 2.09
CA THR A 83 -9.93 8.90 2.33
C THR A 83 -8.71 8.11 1.86
N ILE A 84 -8.92 6.99 1.11
CA ILE A 84 -7.84 6.15 0.60
C ILE A 84 -7.07 6.89 -0.48
N CYS A 85 -5.75 6.93 -0.33
CA CYS A 85 -4.89 7.49 -1.36
C CYS A 85 -4.75 6.51 -2.54
N ARG A 86 -5.42 6.81 -3.66
CA ARG A 86 -5.38 5.95 -4.85
C ARG A 86 -4.00 5.79 -5.47
N GLN A 87 -3.08 6.71 -5.21
CA GLN A 87 -1.69 6.55 -5.61
C GLN A 87 -0.98 5.42 -4.83
N VAL A 88 -1.47 5.07 -3.66
CA VAL A 88 -0.94 3.98 -2.84
C VAL A 88 -1.71 2.69 -3.09
N SER A 89 -3.04 2.72 -3.07
CA SER A 89 -3.89 1.52 -3.20
C SER A 89 -3.89 0.87 -4.59
N GLY A 90 -3.75 1.70 -5.67
CA GLY A 90 -3.60 1.20 -7.05
C GLY A 90 -2.18 0.73 -7.38
N ARG A 91 -1.21 0.97 -6.48
CA ARG A 91 0.19 0.68 -6.73
C ARG A 91 0.51 -0.81 -6.77
N GLU A 92 -0.18 -1.61 -5.97
CA GLU A 92 0.00 -3.06 -5.95
C GLU A 92 -0.37 -3.68 -7.30
N GLU A 93 -1.54 -3.33 -7.85
CA GLU A 93 -1.97 -3.80 -9.16
C GLU A 93 -1.05 -3.32 -10.29
N HIS A 94 -0.60 -2.07 -10.20
CA HIS A 94 0.35 -1.51 -11.16
C HIS A 94 1.69 -2.24 -11.11
N LEU A 95 2.22 -2.52 -9.91
CA LEU A 95 3.47 -3.25 -9.72
C LEU A 95 3.37 -4.72 -10.12
N ASP A 96 2.24 -5.39 -9.87
CA ASP A 96 2.02 -6.75 -10.35
C ASP A 96 2.10 -6.79 -11.89
N ARG A 97 1.37 -5.92 -12.57
CA ARG A 97 1.41 -5.81 -14.04
C ARG A 97 2.80 -5.42 -14.56
N PHE A 98 3.49 -4.52 -13.87
CA PHE A 98 4.84 -4.11 -14.20
C PHE A 98 5.81 -5.28 -14.10
N ALA A 99 5.81 -6.01 -12.98
CA ALA A 99 6.76 -7.08 -12.71
C ALA A 99 6.66 -8.23 -13.72
N ARG A 100 5.46 -8.52 -14.22
CA ARG A 100 5.22 -9.56 -15.26
C ARG A 100 5.82 -9.23 -16.63
N ARG A 101 6.23 -7.99 -16.87
CA ARG A 101 6.71 -7.53 -18.20
C ARG A 101 8.21 -7.72 -18.39
N PHE A 102 8.95 -8.06 -17.35
CA PHE A 102 10.40 -8.13 -17.36
C PHE A 102 10.91 -9.51 -16.95
N ASP A 103 12.09 -9.88 -17.46
CA ASP A 103 12.74 -11.13 -17.09
C ASP A 103 13.23 -11.09 -15.64
N VAL A 104 13.71 -9.93 -15.22
CA VAL A 104 14.18 -9.64 -13.85
C VAL A 104 13.60 -8.32 -13.38
N VAL A 105 13.28 -8.24 -12.11
CA VAL A 105 12.86 -6.99 -11.45
C VAL A 105 13.81 -6.65 -10.31
N ILE A 106 14.33 -5.43 -10.31
CA ILE A 106 15.08 -4.86 -9.20
C ILE A 106 14.15 -3.91 -8.46
N PHE A 107 13.82 -4.26 -7.23
CA PHE A 107 12.97 -3.46 -6.36
C PHE A 107 13.83 -2.69 -5.36
N VAL A 108 13.77 -1.35 -5.41
CA VAL A 108 14.61 -0.48 -4.59
C VAL A 108 13.84 0.03 -3.38
N CYS A 109 14.18 -0.41 -2.18
CA CYS A 109 13.61 0.13 -0.95
C CYS A 109 14.48 -0.15 0.26
N GLY A 110 14.40 0.73 1.27
CA GLY A 110 15.05 0.51 2.57
C GLY A 110 14.47 -0.71 3.31
N ARG A 111 15.32 -1.54 3.90
CA ARG A 111 14.96 -2.78 4.61
C ARG A 111 14.00 -2.56 5.78
N LYS A 112 13.97 -1.33 6.33
CA LYS A 112 13.06 -0.94 7.43
C LYS A 112 11.70 -0.43 6.93
N SER A 113 11.51 -0.25 5.61
CA SER A 113 10.27 0.26 5.03
C SER A 113 9.17 -0.80 5.08
N SER A 114 8.18 -0.63 5.95
CA SER A 114 7.02 -1.55 6.03
C SER A 114 6.23 -1.58 4.72
N ASN A 115 5.99 -0.42 4.11
CA ASN A 115 5.32 -0.32 2.81
C ASN A 115 6.17 -0.92 1.69
N GLY A 116 7.50 -0.70 1.72
CA GLY A 116 8.43 -1.30 0.76
C GLY A 116 8.37 -2.82 0.77
N LYS A 117 8.32 -3.45 1.95
CA LYS A 117 8.20 -4.91 2.09
C LYS A 117 6.93 -5.45 1.44
N VAL A 118 5.79 -4.80 1.65
CA VAL A 118 4.51 -5.20 1.04
C VAL A 118 4.58 -5.11 -0.48
N LEU A 119 5.06 -4.00 -1.02
CA LEU A 119 5.17 -3.79 -2.46
C LEU A 119 6.21 -4.72 -3.13
N PHE A 120 7.32 -5.00 -2.43
CA PHE A 120 8.29 -6.00 -2.88
C PHE A 120 7.66 -7.39 -3.02
N GLU A 121 6.88 -7.83 -2.02
CA GLU A 121 6.20 -9.13 -2.07
C GLU A 121 5.16 -9.21 -3.20
N VAL A 122 4.52 -8.09 -3.57
CA VAL A 122 3.66 -8.02 -4.75
C VAL A 122 4.47 -8.30 -6.03
N CYS A 123 5.59 -7.62 -6.21
CA CYS A 123 6.48 -7.84 -7.36
C CYS A 123 7.02 -9.27 -7.38
N ARG A 124 7.45 -9.80 -6.24
CA ARG A 124 8.02 -11.15 -6.12
C ARG A 124 7.01 -12.26 -6.43
N ARG A 125 5.75 -12.08 -6.06
CA ARG A 125 4.67 -13.01 -6.43
C ARG A 125 4.38 -12.99 -7.93
N ALA A 126 4.47 -11.80 -8.56
CA ALA A 126 4.26 -11.63 -9.99
C ALA A 126 5.44 -12.10 -10.84
N ASN A 127 6.66 -11.95 -10.32
CA ASN A 127 7.93 -12.36 -10.95
C ASN A 127 8.89 -12.88 -9.88
N SER A 128 9.16 -14.19 -9.88
CA SER A 128 10.03 -14.84 -8.89
C SER A 128 11.49 -14.35 -8.93
N ARG A 129 11.94 -13.79 -10.08
CA ARG A 129 13.25 -13.14 -10.23
C ARG A 129 13.19 -11.66 -9.85
N THR A 130 12.56 -11.35 -8.71
CA THR A 130 12.52 -10.01 -8.12
C THR A 130 13.48 -9.94 -6.95
N TYR A 131 14.42 -9.00 -7.00
CA TYR A 131 15.46 -8.79 -5.99
C TYR A 131 15.28 -7.43 -5.31
N ASN A 132 15.35 -7.40 -3.98
CA ASN A 132 15.27 -6.16 -3.20
C ASN A 132 16.66 -5.66 -2.85
N ILE A 133 16.93 -4.38 -3.14
CA ILE A 133 18.18 -3.70 -2.82
C ILE A 133 17.92 -2.36 -2.14
N GLU A 134 18.86 -1.89 -1.33
CA GLU A 134 18.87 -0.54 -0.77
C GLU A 134 19.74 0.42 -1.61
N GLU A 135 20.78 -0.09 -2.28
CA GLU A 135 21.72 0.68 -3.08
C GLU A 135 22.23 -0.10 -4.30
N ALA A 136 22.77 0.63 -5.28
CA ALA A 136 23.23 0.04 -6.55
C ALA A 136 24.37 -0.99 -6.39
N ALA A 137 25.20 -0.86 -5.33
CA ALA A 137 26.28 -1.79 -5.04
C ALA A 137 25.81 -3.19 -4.64
N GLU A 138 24.53 -3.35 -4.28
CA GLU A 138 23.95 -4.65 -3.93
C GLU A 138 23.50 -5.46 -5.17
N ILE A 139 23.64 -4.94 -6.38
CA ILE A 139 23.29 -5.66 -7.61
C ILE A 139 24.28 -6.79 -7.84
N ASP A 140 23.79 -8.03 -7.82
CA ASP A 140 24.57 -9.18 -8.22
C ASP A 140 24.55 -9.32 -9.76
N PRO A 141 25.70 -9.25 -10.44
CA PRO A 141 25.76 -9.43 -11.89
C PRO A 141 25.14 -10.73 -12.40
N ALA A 142 25.14 -11.80 -11.58
CA ALA A 142 24.55 -13.07 -11.93
C ALA A 142 23.03 -12.99 -12.14
N TRP A 143 22.36 -11.99 -11.56
CA TRP A 143 20.91 -11.77 -11.81
C TRP A 143 20.63 -11.34 -13.24
N LEU A 144 21.62 -10.74 -13.90
CA LEU A 144 21.51 -10.15 -15.24
C LEU A 144 21.98 -11.10 -16.36
N GLU A 145 22.44 -12.30 -16.02
CA GLU A 145 22.89 -13.27 -17.01
C GLU A 145 21.73 -13.87 -17.81
N GLY A 146 21.89 -13.90 -19.14
CA GLY A 146 20.94 -14.54 -20.05
C GLY A 146 19.55 -13.91 -20.11
N ILE A 147 19.40 -12.62 -19.70
CA ILE A 147 18.12 -11.92 -19.74
C ILE A 147 18.08 -10.89 -20.87
N ALA A 148 16.88 -10.60 -21.36
CA ALA A 148 16.63 -9.56 -22.36
C ALA A 148 16.12 -8.25 -21.75
N SER A 149 15.54 -8.29 -20.55
CA SER A 149 14.87 -7.12 -19.97
C SER A 149 14.96 -7.07 -18.44
N VAL A 150 15.17 -5.85 -17.90
CA VAL A 150 15.18 -5.56 -16.46
C VAL A 150 14.16 -4.49 -16.15
N GLY A 151 13.28 -4.74 -15.22
CA GLY A 151 12.38 -3.75 -14.64
C GLY A 151 12.98 -3.17 -13.36
N ILE A 152 13.01 -1.85 -13.22
CA ILE A 152 13.46 -1.18 -11.98
C ILE A 152 12.27 -0.44 -11.39
N CYS A 153 11.93 -0.75 -10.16
CA CYS A 153 10.86 -0.08 -9.43
C CYS A 153 11.23 0.05 -7.94
N GLY A 154 10.40 0.71 -7.15
CA GLY A 154 10.73 0.90 -5.74
C GLY A 154 9.54 1.37 -4.91
N ALA A 155 9.75 1.53 -3.60
CA ALA A 155 8.77 2.07 -2.69
C ALA A 155 8.46 3.55 -2.99
N THR A 156 7.32 4.04 -2.50
CA THR A 156 6.92 5.45 -2.68
C THR A 156 7.94 6.43 -2.12
N SER A 157 8.64 6.03 -1.06
CA SER A 157 9.67 6.84 -0.41
C SER A 157 11.06 6.74 -1.06
N THR A 158 11.23 5.88 -2.08
CA THR A 158 12.52 5.72 -2.76
C THR A 158 12.82 6.97 -3.59
N PRO A 159 13.97 7.66 -3.36
CA PRO A 159 14.32 8.85 -4.10
C PRO A 159 14.57 8.55 -5.60
N LYS A 160 14.20 9.50 -6.46
CA LYS A 160 14.42 9.35 -7.91
C LYS A 160 15.91 9.21 -8.29
N TRP A 161 16.81 9.92 -7.61
CA TRP A 161 18.23 9.83 -7.85
C TRP A 161 18.78 8.43 -7.60
N LEU A 162 18.28 7.73 -6.56
CA LEU A 162 18.69 6.36 -6.26
C LEU A 162 18.20 5.38 -7.34
N MET A 163 16.96 5.55 -7.80
CA MET A 163 16.43 4.77 -8.93
C MET A 163 17.28 4.94 -10.19
N GLN A 164 17.77 6.16 -10.43
CA GLN A 164 18.61 6.46 -11.56
C GLN A 164 20.00 5.85 -11.43
N GLN A 165 20.63 5.90 -10.25
CA GLN A 165 21.90 5.22 -9.99
C GLN A 165 21.81 3.71 -10.21
N VAL A 166 20.71 3.09 -9.76
CA VAL A 166 20.47 1.66 -10.00
C VAL A 166 20.33 1.37 -11.50
N ALA A 167 19.62 2.23 -12.25
CA ALA A 167 19.47 2.07 -13.70
C ALA A 167 20.80 2.20 -14.44
N GLU A 168 21.64 3.14 -14.05
CA GLU A 168 22.99 3.35 -14.62
C GLU A 168 23.87 2.12 -14.33
N ALA A 169 23.90 1.63 -13.09
CA ALA A 169 24.67 0.44 -12.71
C ALA A 169 24.22 -0.82 -13.49
N VAL A 170 22.92 -1.05 -13.64
CA VAL A 170 22.40 -2.15 -14.47
C VAL A 170 22.86 -1.99 -15.93
N GLY A 171 22.81 -0.77 -16.47
CA GLY A 171 23.28 -0.48 -17.83
C GLY A 171 24.76 -0.74 -18.05
N GLU A 172 25.59 -0.44 -17.05
CA GLU A 172 27.04 -0.72 -17.08
C GLU A 172 27.34 -2.21 -17.00
N LEU A 173 26.68 -2.92 -16.11
CA LEU A 173 26.82 -4.38 -15.97
C LEU A 173 26.36 -5.11 -17.24
N ALA A 174 25.25 -4.69 -17.84
CA ALA A 174 24.76 -5.25 -19.10
C ALA A 174 25.76 -5.06 -20.25
N LYS A 175 26.42 -3.90 -20.34
CA LYS A 175 27.47 -3.64 -21.33
C LYS A 175 28.73 -4.47 -21.08
N ALA A 176 29.09 -4.71 -19.81
CA ALA A 176 30.24 -5.51 -19.42
C ALA A 176 30.04 -7.02 -19.63
N GLY A 177 28.79 -7.48 -19.49
CA GLY A 177 28.40 -8.90 -19.63
C GLY A 177 28.05 -9.33 -21.06
N VAL A 178 27.86 -8.39 -21.98
CA VAL A 178 27.64 -8.69 -23.41
C VAL A 178 29.01 -8.80 -24.09
N ARG A 179 29.70 -9.89 -23.85
CA ARG A 179 30.69 -10.39 -24.86
C ARG A 179 30.01 -11.51 -25.61
N PRO A 180 30.09 -11.46 -26.97
CA PRO A 180 29.47 -12.47 -27.83
C PRO A 180 30.07 -13.85 -27.59
#